data_89c4c66e8d44f0bd07a06973e66bedc0
#
_entry.id   89c4c66e8d44f0bd07a06973e66bedc0
#
_cell.length_a   1.000
_cell.length_b   1.000
_cell.length_c   1.000
_cell.angle_alpha   90.00
_cell.angle_beta   90.00
_cell.angle_gamma   90.00
#
_symmetry.space_group_name_H-M   'P 1'
#
loop_
_entity.id
_entity.type
_entity.pdbx_description
1 polymer ?
#
loop_
_entity_poly.entity_id
_entity_poly.type
_entity_poly.pdbx_seq_one_letter_code
_entity_poly.pdbx_strand_id
1 'polypeptide(L)'
;MRESIRSFMEICTDTMSLEGPVYEFGAMQVEGNADIADLRPLFPESEFYGCDMREGQGVDIVLDLHQIDLPSGAAQTVIALDTLEHVERPWEAMAEIKRVLKPGGIAILTSVMRFPIHGYPNDYWRFTPEGLRSLFKIFDHSFIGSCGGAKDFPQTEVGIGFNGDKPDLNAFDAKYSEWAHWNNKIDEKLLPLEILEF
;
A
#
# COMPACT_ATOMS: atom_id res chain seq x y z
N MET A 1 1.06 -11.05 -0.01
CA MET A 1 0.12 -10.10 0.67
C MET A 1 -0.52 -10.77 1.87
N ARG A 2 -0.87 -10.02 2.92
CA ARG A 2 -1.59 -10.48 4.13
C ARG A 2 -3.09 -10.27 3.97
N GLU A 3 -3.93 -11.10 4.61
CA GLU A 3 -5.40 -10.95 4.57
C GLU A 3 -5.86 -9.56 5.08
N SER A 4 -5.20 -9.05 6.12
CA SER A 4 -5.50 -7.70 6.65
C SER A 4 -5.29 -6.60 5.60
N ILE A 5 -4.28 -6.74 4.74
CA ILE A 5 -4.02 -5.77 3.68
C ILE A 5 -5.03 -5.88 2.54
N ARG A 6 -5.44 -7.11 2.19
CA ARG A 6 -6.55 -7.30 1.26
C ARG A 6 -7.84 -6.65 1.78
N SER A 7 -8.18 -6.88 3.05
CA SER A 7 -9.36 -6.26 3.68
C SER A 7 -9.27 -4.73 3.70
N PHE A 8 -8.07 -4.16 3.85
CA PHE A 8 -7.86 -2.73 3.72
C PHE A 8 -8.16 -2.24 2.29
N MET A 9 -7.73 -2.96 1.26
CA MET A 9 -8.08 -2.62 -0.12
C MET A 9 -9.57 -2.73 -0.41
N GLU A 10 -10.25 -3.74 0.14
CA GLU A 10 -11.72 -3.87 0.06
C GLU A 10 -12.44 -2.66 0.66
N ILE A 11 -11.96 -2.15 1.80
CA ILE A 11 -12.48 -0.89 2.38
C ILE A 11 -12.25 0.28 1.44
N CYS A 12 -11.06 0.39 0.83
CA CYS A 12 -10.75 1.45 -0.11
C CYS A 12 -11.68 1.42 -1.34
N THR A 13 -11.88 0.24 -1.95
CA THR A 13 -12.78 0.09 -3.10
C THR A 13 -14.24 0.30 -2.77
N ASP A 14 -14.68 -0.08 -1.56
CA ASP A 14 -16.06 0.09 -1.09
C ASP A 14 -16.43 1.55 -0.77
N THR A 15 -15.44 2.37 -0.44
CA THR A 15 -15.68 3.71 0.14
C THR A 15 -15.16 4.86 -0.71
N MET A 16 -14.30 4.58 -1.68
CA MET A 16 -13.75 5.57 -2.60
C MET A 16 -13.98 5.17 -4.05
N SER A 17 -14.13 6.15 -4.93
CA SER A 17 -14.18 5.92 -6.38
C SER A 17 -12.76 5.67 -6.89
N LEU A 18 -12.36 4.41 -6.96
CA LEU A 18 -11.08 3.99 -7.51
C LEU A 18 -11.28 3.58 -8.97
N GLU A 19 -10.91 4.46 -9.89
CA GLU A 19 -11.11 4.28 -11.31
C GLU A 19 -9.83 3.81 -12.00
N GLY A 20 -9.99 3.26 -13.21
CA GLY A 20 -8.87 2.85 -14.06
C GLY A 20 -8.36 3.97 -14.98
N PRO A 21 -7.20 3.80 -15.58
CA PRO A 21 -6.32 2.62 -15.43
C PRO A 21 -5.73 2.47 -14.04
N VAL A 22 -5.72 1.24 -13.53
CA VAL A 22 -5.13 0.85 -12.24
C VAL A 22 -3.77 0.21 -12.49
N TYR A 23 -2.74 0.66 -11.78
CA TYR A 23 -1.42 0.04 -11.79
C TYR A 23 -1.06 -0.43 -10.38
N GLU A 24 -0.90 -1.73 -10.20
CA GLU A 24 -0.44 -2.35 -8.96
C GLU A 24 1.06 -2.66 -9.07
N PHE A 25 1.90 -2.04 -8.25
CA PHE A 25 3.33 -2.32 -8.14
C PHE A 25 3.61 -3.29 -6.99
N GLY A 26 4.48 -4.27 -7.22
CA GLY A 26 4.69 -5.39 -6.32
C GLY A 26 3.62 -6.49 -6.51
N ALA A 27 3.06 -6.59 -7.72
CA ALA A 27 1.97 -7.51 -8.05
C ALA A 27 2.41 -8.98 -8.19
N MET A 28 3.71 -9.29 -8.09
CA MET A 28 4.19 -10.66 -8.24
C MET A 28 3.62 -11.55 -7.13
N GLN A 29 2.87 -12.58 -7.54
CA GLN A 29 2.22 -13.52 -6.64
C GLN A 29 3.20 -14.63 -6.26
N VAL A 30 3.39 -14.82 -4.96
CA VAL A 30 4.18 -15.93 -4.42
C VAL A 30 3.31 -17.18 -4.36
N GLU A 31 3.89 -18.35 -4.65
CA GLU A 31 3.20 -19.63 -4.64
C GLU A 31 2.42 -19.84 -3.32
N GLY A 32 1.16 -20.28 -3.44
CA GLY A 32 0.25 -20.53 -2.31
C GLY A 32 -0.54 -19.30 -1.81
N ASN A 33 -0.33 -18.09 -2.36
CA ASN A 33 -1.02 -16.87 -1.95
C ASN A 33 -1.78 -16.14 -3.08
N ALA A 34 -1.94 -16.79 -4.22
CA ALA A 34 -2.53 -16.16 -5.41
C ALA A 34 -3.94 -15.59 -5.15
N ASP A 35 -4.80 -16.34 -4.45
CA ASP A 35 -6.19 -15.93 -4.20
C ASP A 35 -6.29 -14.65 -3.33
N ILE A 36 -5.35 -14.47 -2.40
CA ILE A 36 -5.30 -13.29 -1.53
C ILE A 36 -4.61 -12.13 -2.25
N ALA A 37 -3.57 -12.44 -3.05
CA ALA A 37 -2.73 -11.45 -3.69
C ALA A 37 -3.35 -10.85 -4.96
N ASP A 38 -4.27 -11.53 -5.63
CA ASP A 38 -4.92 -11.00 -6.82
C ASP A 38 -5.96 -9.93 -6.47
N LEU A 39 -5.67 -8.68 -6.81
CA LEU A 39 -6.58 -7.55 -6.61
C LEU A 39 -7.52 -7.29 -7.78
N ARG A 40 -7.33 -7.92 -8.94
CA ARG A 40 -8.18 -7.71 -10.14
C ARG A 40 -9.67 -7.88 -9.87
N PRO A 41 -10.13 -8.86 -9.05
CA PRO A 41 -11.54 -8.99 -8.71
C PRO A 41 -12.17 -7.78 -7.99
N LEU A 42 -11.36 -6.91 -7.39
CA LEU A 42 -11.83 -5.66 -6.78
C LEU A 42 -12.06 -4.53 -7.79
N PHE A 43 -11.63 -4.72 -9.05
CA PHE A 43 -11.68 -3.71 -10.11
C PHE A 43 -12.32 -4.27 -11.41
N PRO A 44 -13.53 -4.87 -11.36
CA PRO A 44 -14.09 -5.63 -12.47
C PRO A 44 -14.36 -4.78 -13.73
N GLU A 45 -14.56 -3.47 -13.57
CA GLU A 45 -14.88 -2.54 -14.65
C GLU A 45 -13.67 -1.70 -15.11
N SER A 46 -12.48 -1.94 -14.53
CA SER A 46 -11.29 -1.11 -14.77
C SER A 46 -10.22 -1.85 -15.57
N GLU A 47 -9.50 -1.13 -16.40
CA GLU A 47 -8.22 -1.60 -16.91
C GLU A 47 -7.26 -1.72 -15.72
N PHE A 48 -6.76 -2.93 -15.49
CA PHE A 48 -5.88 -3.25 -14.36
C PHE A 48 -4.59 -3.89 -14.85
N TYR A 49 -3.46 -3.35 -14.43
CA TYR A 49 -2.12 -3.81 -14.79
C TYR A 49 -1.32 -4.15 -13.52
N GLY A 50 -1.00 -5.45 -13.34
CA GLY A 50 -0.05 -5.91 -12.35
C GLY A 50 1.39 -5.63 -12.81
N CYS A 51 2.16 -4.91 -11.99
CA CYS A 51 3.52 -4.51 -12.28
C CYS A 51 4.47 -5.03 -11.18
N ASP A 52 5.65 -5.49 -11.57
CA ASP A 52 6.75 -5.83 -10.66
C ASP A 52 8.07 -5.58 -11.38
N MET A 53 9.16 -5.46 -10.63
CA MET A 53 10.49 -5.37 -11.23
C MET A 53 10.97 -6.68 -11.86
N ARG A 54 10.25 -7.77 -11.65
CA ARG A 54 10.55 -9.13 -12.13
C ARG A 54 9.32 -9.71 -12.85
N GLU A 55 9.58 -10.58 -13.81
CA GLU A 55 8.54 -11.43 -14.41
C GLU A 55 8.03 -12.45 -13.40
N GLY A 56 6.74 -12.77 -13.44
CA GLY A 56 6.13 -13.78 -12.59
C GLY A 56 4.61 -13.81 -12.68
N GLN A 57 3.99 -14.70 -11.93
CA GLN A 57 2.54 -14.78 -11.84
C GLN A 57 1.97 -13.46 -11.31
N GLY A 58 0.92 -12.95 -11.91
CA GLY A 58 0.28 -11.69 -11.54
C GLY A 58 0.89 -10.45 -12.21
N VAL A 59 2.04 -10.59 -12.91
CA VAL A 59 2.75 -9.48 -13.55
C VAL A 59 2.38 -9.40 -15.04
N ASP A 60 1.77 -8.30 -15.43
CA ASP A 60 1.46 -7.97 -16.83
C ASP A 60 2.58 -7.15 -17.48
N ILE A 61 3.22 -6.27 -16.69
CA ILE A 61 4.26 -5.36 -17.17
C ILE A 61 5.41 -5.34 -16.17
N VAL A 62 6.63 -5.54 -16.68
CA VAL A 62 7.85 -5.41 -15.86
C VAL A 62 8.22 -3.94 -15.77
N LEU A 63 8.14 -3.35 -14.56
CA LEU A 63 8.42 -1.94 -14.29
C LEU A 63 9.18 -1.79 -12.97
N ASP A 64 10.16 -0.89 -12.96
CA ASP A 64 10.89 -0.48 -11.76
C ASP A 64 10.27 0.80 -11.18
N LEU A 65 9.92 0.78 -9.89
CA LEU A 65 9.40 1.95 -9.18
C LEU A 65 10.36 3.15 -9.13
N HIS A 66 11.66 2.92 -9.28
CA HIS A 66 12.63 4.03 -9.34
C HIS A 66 12.59 4.79 -10.67
N GLN A 67 12.11 4.15 -11.73
CA GLN A 67 12.00 4.71 -13.06
C GLN A 67 10.86 4.01 -13.82
N ILE A 68 9.64 4.51 -13.64
CA ILE A 68 8.45 3.92 -14.25
C ILE A 68 8.40 4.31 -15.74
N ASP A 69 8.56 3.32 -16.63
CA ASP A 69 8.47 3.53 -18.09
C ASP A 69 6.99 3.67 -18.54
N LEU A 70 6.34 4.67 -18.00
CA LEU A 70 4.98 5.11 -18.36
C LEU A 70 4.97 6.63 -18.55
N PRO A 71 4.12 7.18 -19.42
CA PRO A 71 3.95 8.62 -19.54
C PRO A 71 3.38 9.23 -18.25
N SER A 72 3.65 10.53 -18.04
CA SER A 72 3.00 11.28 -16.96
C SER A 72 1.49 11.24 -17.13
N GLY A 73 0.75 11.02 -16.04
CA GLY A 73 -0.70 10.95 -16.08
C GLY A 73 -1.25 9.67 -16.75
N ALA A 74 -0.53 8.55 -16.73
CA ALA A 74 -1.00 7.28 -17.25
C ALA A 74 -2.04 6.61 -16.35
N ALA A 75 -1.90 6.73 -15.03
CA ALA A 75 -2.68 6.01 -14.03
C ALA A 75 -3.75 6.89 -13.38
N GLN A 76 -4.96 6.37 -13.20
CA GLN A 76 -5.96 6.98 -12.32
C GLN A 76 -5.80 6.48 -10.88
N THR A 77 -5.46 5.20 -10.73
CA THR A 77 -5.17 4.59 -9.43
C THR A 77 -3.80 3.89 -9.47
N VAL A 78 -2.96 4.14 -8.47
CA VAL A 78 -1.72 3.41 -8.22
C VAL A 78 -1.81 2.69 -6.89
N ILE A 79 -1.44 1.43 -6.87
CA ILE A 79 -1.44 0.57 -5.69
C ILE A 79 -0.03 0.02 -5.48
N ALA A 80 0.49 0.06 -4.24
CA ALA A 80 1.74 -0.59 -3.87
C ALA A 80 1.66 -1.08 -2.41
N LEU A 81 1.26 -2.33 -2.23
CA LEU A 81 0.98 -2.91 -0.92
C LEU A 81 2.15 -3.75 -0.42
N ASP A 82 2.65 -3.44 0.79
CA ASP A 82 3.82 -4.07 1.40
C ASP A 82 4.98 -4.15 0.38
N THR A 83 5.28 -2.99 -0.24
CA THR A 83 6.23 -2.87 -1.35
C THR A 83 7.36 -1.87 -1.05
N LEU A 84 7.04 -0.74 -0.38
CA LEU A 84 8.03 0.33 -0.14
C LEU A 84 9.22 -0.12 0.71
N GLU A 85 9.07 -1.10 1.60
CA GLU A 85 10.17 -1.69 2.37
C GLU A 85 11.23 -2.35 1.49
N HIS A 86 10.85 -2.75 0.27
CA HIS A 86 11.70 -3.40 -0.72
C HIS A 86 12.29 -2.43 -1.74
N VAL A 87 11.98 -1.14 -1.65
CA VAL A 87 12.43 -0.10 -2.57
C VAL A 87 13.61 0.66 -1.96
N GLU A 88 14.79 0.56 -2.56
CA GLU A 88 16.03 1.13 -2.00
C GLU A 88 15.96 2.65 -1.81
N ARG A 89 15.34 3.37 -2.75
CA ARG A 89 15.16 4.83 -2.73
C ARG A 89 13.67 5.19 -2.79
N PRO A 90 12.91 5.02 -1.70
CA PRO A 90 11.46 5.18 -1.69
C PRO A 90 11.00 6.60 -2.07
N TRP A 91 11.81 7.64 -1.84
CA TRP A 91 11.50 9.01 -2.27
C TRP A 91 11.51 9.18 -3.80
N GLU A 92 12.35 8.42 -4.54
CA GLU A 92 12.33 8.40 -6.01
C GLU A 92 11.07 7.69 -6.51
N ALA A 93 10.75 6.54 -5.93
CA ALA A 93 9.52 5.82 -6.23
C ALA A 93 8.26 6.68 -6.01
N MET A 94 8.20 7.42 -4.90
CA MET A 94 7.08 8.32 -4.63
C MET A 94 6.98 9.46 -5.66
N ALA A 95 8.11 9.99 -6.14
CA ALA A 95 8.12 11.00 -7.20
C ALA A 95 7.60 10.42 -8.53
N GLU A 96 7.98 9.20 -8.88
CA GLU A 96 7.51 8.51 -10.07
C GLU A 96 6.01 8.15 -9.97
N ILE A 97 5.55 7.65 -8.81
CA ILE A 97 4.12 7.40 -8.54
C ILE A 97 3.32 8.69 -8.74
N LYS A 98 3.76 9.82 -8.16
CA LYS A 98 3.10 11.12 -8.35
C LYS A 98 3.10 11.54 -9.81
N ARG A 99 4.20 11.33 -10.55
CA ARG A 99 4.33 11.69 -11.96
C ARG A 99 3.36 10.92 -12.86
N VAL A 100 3.21 9.63 -12.62
CA VAL A 100 2.32 8.79 -13.45
C VAL A 100 0.85 8.94 -13.09
N LEU A 101 0.50 9.49 -11.94
CA LEU A 101 -0.88 9.76 -11.58
C LEU A 101 -1.47 10.93 -12.39
N LYS A 102 -2.68 10.74 -12.89
CA LYS A 102 -3.51 11.80 -13.47
C LYS A 102 -3.86 12.85 -12.41
N PRO A 103 -4.20 14.08 -12.80
CA PRO A 103 -4.93 14.99 -11.93
C PRO A 103 -6.23 14.33 -11.42
N GLY A 104 -6.47 14.37 -10.11
CA GLY A 104 -7.56 13.65 -9.44
C GLY A 104 -7.29 12.17 -9.19
N GLY A 105 -6.09 11.68 -9.51
CA GLY A 105 -5.70 10.28 -9.27
C GLY A 105 -5.35 10.00 -7.81
N ILE A 106 -5.39 8.71 -7.44
CA ILE A 106 -5.22 8.23 -6.06
C ILE A 106 -4.07 7.20 -6.01
N ALA A 107 -3.19 7.34 -5.03
CA ALA A 107 -2.17 6.34 -4.69
C ALA A 107 -2.50 5.69 -3.35
N ILE A 108 -2.49 4.35 -3.29
CA ILE A 108 -2.74 3.56 -2.07
C ILE A 108 -1.51 2.70 -1.82
N LEU A 109 -0.82 2.96 -0.72
CA LEU A 109 0.41 2.25 -0.38
C LEU A 109 0.34 1.73 1.06
N THR A 110 0.93 0.57 1.28
CA THR A 110 1.20 0.06 2.62
C THR A 110 2.65 -0.34 2.76
N SER A 111 3.12 -0.36 3.99
CA SER A 111 4.43 -0.88 4.36
C SER A 111 4.44 -1.36 5.80
N VAL A 112 5.56 -1.87 6.27
CA VAL A 112 5.68 -2.47 7.60
C VAL A 112 6.58 -1.65 8.52
N MET A 113 6.22 -1.60 9.81
CA MET A 113 7.11 -1.12 10.86
C MET A 113 7.61 -2.28 11.72
N ARG A 114 6.73 -3.09 12.28
CA ARG A 114 7.07 -4.23 13.13
C ARG A 114 6.88 -5.53 12.35
N PHE A 115 7.89 -5.92 11.59
CA PHE A 115 7.88 -7.14 10.80
C PHE A 115 9.28 -7.74 10.70
N PRO A 116 9.45 -9.08 10.69
CA PRO A 116 10.74 -9.73 10.49
C PRO A 116 11.40 -9.29 9.19
N ILE A 117 12.73 -9.33 9.14
CA ILE A 117 13.47 -9.12 7.90
C ILE A 117 13.05 -10.23 6.92
N HIS A 118 12.68 -9.86 5.73
CA HIS A 118 12.25 -10.75 4.66
C HIS A 118 12.73 -10.20 3.33
N GLY A 119 12.91 -11.04 2.33
CA GLY A 119 13.46 -10.58 1.05
C GLY A 119 12.53 -10.86 -0.11
N TYR A 120 12.33 -9.86 -0.99
CA TYR A 120 11.80 -10.02 -2.34
C TYR A 120 12.16 -8.81 -3.20
N PRO A 121 13.36 -8.67 -3.77
CA PRO A 121 14.57 -9.45 -3.46
C PRO A 121 15.31 -8.98 -2.19
N ASN A 122 15.16 -7.71 -1.79
CA ASN A 122 15.83 -7.09 -0.65
C ASN A 122 14.81 -6.45 0.29
N ASP A 123 15.21 -6.19 1.53
CA ASP A 123 14.40 -5.59 2.57
C ASP A 123 15.20 -4.43 3.19
N TYR A 124 14.84 -3.20 2.87
CA TYR A 124 15.64 -2.01 3.20
C TYR A 124 15.09 -1.21 4.37
N TRP A 125 13.74 -1.13 4.48
CA TRP A 125 13.12 -0.10 5.33
C TRP A 125 12.09 -0.65 6.30
N ARG A 126 11.97 0.05 7.43
CA ARG A 126 10.82 -0.01 8.34
C ARG A 126 10.33 1.41 8.53
N PHE A 127 9.08 1.68 8.17
CA PHE A 127 8.51 3.01 8.22
C PHE A 127 7.75 3.23 9.52
N THR A 128 8.10 4.31 10.23
CA THR A 128 7.23 4.86 11.27
C THR A 128 6.08 5.65 10.61
N PRO A 129 4.97 5.93 11.34
CA PRO A 129 3.90 6.79 10.82
C PRO A 129 4.41 8.13 10.27
N GLU A 130 5.37 8.78 10.95
CA GLU A 130 5.96 10.02 10.51
C GLU A 130 6.93 9.85 9.33
N GLY A 131 7.62 8.71 9.25
CA GLY A 131 8.45 8.37 8.10
C GLY A 131 7.60 8.23 6.83
N LEU A 132 6.49 7.47 6.91
CA LEU A 132 5.55 7.33 5.81
C LEU A 132 4.89 8.69 5.47
N ARG A 133 4.43 9.46 6.46
CA ARG A 133 3.88 10.80 6.28
C ARG A 133 4.84 11.73 5.53
N SER A 134 6.14 11.63 5.81
CA SER A 134 7.17 12.43 5.13
C SER A 134 7.25 12.12 3.64
N LEU A 135 7.14 10.86 3.24
CA LEU A 135 7.10 10.45 1.83
C LEU A 135 5.83 10.96 1.12
N PHE A 136 4.69 10.95 1.83
CA PHE A 136 3.40 11.37 1.27
C PHE A 136 3.23 12.90 1.15
N LYS A 137 4.16 13.72 1.64
CA LYS A 137 4.15 15.18 1.45
C LYS A 137 4.23 15.62 -0.02
N ILE A 138 4.58 14.73 -0.92
CA ILE A 138 4.59 14.99 -2.36
C ILE A 138 3.18 15.13 -2.94
N PHE A 139 2.15 14.53 -2.31
CA PHE A 139 0.76 14.63 -2.73
C PHE A 139 0.11 15.93 -2.22
N ASP A 140 -0.95 16.38 -2.90
CA ASP A 140 -1.68 17.59 -2.53
C ASP A 140 -2.43 17.40 -1.20
N HIS A 141 -2.97 16.17 -1.00
CA HIS A 141 -3.55 15.72 0.26
C HIS A 141 -3.16 14.27 0.53
N SER A 142 -3.16 13.87 1.80
CA SER A 142 -2.90 12.48 2.16
C SER A 142 -3.64 12.07 3.43
N PHE A 143 -3.90 10.76 3.53
CA PHE A 143 -4.27 10.07 4.75
C PHE A 143 -3.12 9.15 5.14
N ILE A 144 -2.76 9.12 6.43
CA ILE A 144 -1.78 8.16 6.99
C ILE A 144 -2.38 7.53 8.22
N GLY A 145 -2.35 6.22 8.28
CA GLY A 145 -2.85 5.42 9.38
C GLY A 145 -1.95 4.25 9.70
N SER A 146 -2.17 3.66 10.87
CA SER A 146 -1.40 2.52 11.37
C SER A 146 -2.34 1.47 11.95
N CYS A 147 -1.94 0.20 11.88
CA CYS A 147 -2.68 -0.88 12.55
C CYS A 147 -1.76 -2.04 12.96
N GLY A 148 -2.30 -2.89 13.83
CA GLY A 148 -1.62 -4.09 14.36
C GLY A 148 -0.65 -3.76 15.49
N GLY A 149 -1.00 -4.17 16.71
CA GLY A 149 -0.18 -3.99 17.90
C GLY A 149 -0.42 -2.69 18.67
N ALA A 150 0.57 -2.28 19.45
CA ALA A 150 0.51 -1.08 20.26
C ALA A 150 0.59 0.18 19.39
N LYS A 151 -0.03 1.27 19.85
CA LYS A 151 -0.10 2.54 19.11
C LYS A 151 1.28 3.12 18.76
N ASP A 152 2.27 2.89 19.61
CA ASP A 152 3.66 3.33 19.45
C ASP A 152 4.56 2.28 18.78
N PHE A 153 4.02 1.08 18.50
CA PHE A 153 4.73 -0.01 17.83
C PHE A 153 3.79 -0.80 16.90
N PRO A 154 3.19 -0.15 15.91
CA PRO A 154 2.26 -0.81 14.98
C PRO A 154 2.97 -1.78 14.05
N GLN A 155 2.24 -2.75 13.51
CA GLN A 155 2.78 -3.69 12.55
C GLN A 155 2.85 -3.06 11.14
N THR A 156 1.77 -2.36 10.76
CA THR A 156 1.54 -1.89 9.39
C THR A 156 1.23 -0.41 9.38
N GLU A 157 1.84 0.26 8.43
CA GLU A 157 1.53 1.64 8.05
C GLU A 157 0.75 1.64 6.73
N VAL A 158 -0.30 2.44 6.65
CA VAL A 158 -1.09 2.63 5.43
C VAL A 158 -1.10 4.11 5.04
N GLY A 159 -1.02 4.37 3.76
CA GLY A 159 -1.06 5.72 3.20
C GLY A 159 -1.94 5.80 1.97
N ILE A 160 -2.72 6.89 1.86
CA ILE A 160 -3.48 7.24 0.67
C ILE A 160 -3.08 8.66 0.26
N GLY A 161 -2.58 8.81 -0.95
CA GLY A 161 -2.19 10.10 -1.55
C GLY A 161 -3.18 10.53 -2.62
N PHE A 162 -3.55 11.80 -2.62
CA PHE A 162 -4.47 12.40 -3.59
C PHE A 162 -3.72 13.39 -4.46
N ASN A 163 -3.79 13.20 -5.78
CA ASN A 163 -3.19 14.09 -6.78
C ASN A 163 -4.23 15.13 -7.22
N GLY A 164 -4.54 16.09 -6.37
CA GLY A 164 -5.59 17.07 -6.51
C GLY A 164 -6.48 17.13 -5.27
N ASP A 165 -7.77 17.43 -5.44
CA ASP A 165 -8.70 17.60 -4.34
C ASP A 165 -8.90 16.30 -3.54
N LYS A 166 -8.99 16.44 -2.22
CA LYS A 166 -9.30 15.34 -1.32
C LYS A 166 -10.81 15.05 -1.36
N PRO A 167 -11.23 13.80 -1.65
CA PRO A 167 -12.64 13.42 -1.59
C PRO A 167 -13.16 13.43 -0.14
N ASP A 168 -14.48 13.33 0.01
CA ASP A 168 -15.07 13.03 1.32
C ASP A 168 -14.67 11.64 1.77
N LEU A 169 -14.01 11.54 2.92
CA LEU A 169 -13.53 10.29 3.51
C LEU A 169 -14.37 9.79 4.69
N ASN A 170 -15.53 10.37 4.98
CA ASN A 170 -16.32 9.98 6.16
C ASN A 170 -16.67 8.48 6.19
N ALA A 171 -17.05 7.90 5.05
CA ALA A 171 -17.35 6.47 4.95
C ALA A 171 -16.08 5.62 5.09
N PHE A 172 -14.96 6.07 4.52
CA PHE A 172 -13.67 5.42 4.68
C PHE A 172 -13.20 5.47 6.14
N ASP A 173 -13.22 6.63 6.78
CA ASP A 173 -12.75 6.82 8.15
C ASP A 173 -13.51 5.91 9.15
N ALA A 174 -14.82 5.73 8.96
CA ALA A 174 -15.63 4.82 9.77
C ALA A 174 -15.17 3.36 9.62
N LYS A 175 -15.10 2.84 8.39
CA LYS A 175 -14.67 1.46 8.13
C LYS A 175 -13.20 1.21 8.49
N TYR A 176 -12.32 2.17 8.20
CA TYR A 176 -10.92 2.11 8.58
C TYR A 176 -10.74 2.00 10.10
N SER A 177 -11.50 2.79 10.88
CA SER A 177 -11.43 2.75 12.33
C SER A 177 -11.83 1.39 12.90
N GLU A 178 -12.86 0.75 12.33
CA GLU A 178 -13.27 -0.61 12.70
C GLU A 178 -12.19 -1.63 12.34
N TRP A 179 -11.66 -1.55 11.12
CA TRP A 179 -10.59 -2.44 10.63
C TRP A 179 -9.32 -2.34 11.49
N ALA A 180 -8.86 -1.12 11.78
CA ALA A 180 -7.69 -0.89 12.62
C ALA A 180 -7.91 -1.43 14.05
N HIS A 181 -9.08 -1.22 14.62
CA HIS A 181 -9.44 -1.74 15.93
C HIS A 181 -9.39 -3.28 15.99
N TRP A 182 -9.92 -3.96 14.98
CA TRP A 182 -9.89 -5.43 14.93
C TRP A 182 -8.47 -5.96 14.77
N ASN A 183 -7.65 -5.37 13.90
CA ASN A 183 -6.27 -5.79 13.69
C ASN A 183 -5.42 -5.55 14.94
N ASN A 184 -5.64 -4.46 15.67
CA ASN A 184 -4.96 -4.22 16.95
C ASN A 184 -5.29 -5.29 17.99
N LYS A 185 -6.56 -5.71 18.10
CA LYS A 185 -6.97 -6.77 19.04
C LYS A 185 -6.42 -8.15 18.69
N ILE A 186 -6.32 -8.49 17.42
CA ILE A 186 -5.77 -9.79 16.99
C ILE A 186 -4.29 -9.84 17.36
N ASP A 187 -3.56 -8.78 17.11
CA ASP A 187 -2.13 -8.72 17.33
C ASP A 187 -1.75 -8.71 18.81
N GLU A 188 -2.52 -8.04 19.66
CA GLU A 188 -2.36 -8.10 21.12
C GLU A 188 -2.42 -9.53 21.68
N LYS A 189 -3.19 -10.42 21.04
CA LYS A 189 -3.30 -11.84 21.45
C LYS A 189 -2.13 -12.71 20.95
N LEU A 190 -1.44 -12.27 19.92
CA LEU A 190 -0.36 -13.03 19.29
C LEU A 190 1.04 -12.67 19.83
N LEU A 191 1.16 -11.61 20.62
CA LEU A 191 2.40 -11.23 21.26
C LEU A 191 2.55 -11.98 22.61
N PRO A 192 3.51 -12.88 22.77
CA PRO A 192 4.00 -13.19 24.10
C PRO A 192 4.66 -11.92 24.64
N LEU A 193 4.14 -11.42 25.76
CA LEU A 193 4.72 -10.33 26.53
C LEU A 193 6.06 -10.79 27.13
N GLU A 194 7.11 -10.84 26.33
CA GLU A 194 8.49 -10.74 26.82
C GLU A 194 9.04 -9.43 26.27
N ILE A 195 8.66 -8.35 26.92
CA ILE A 195 9.41 -7.09 26.84
C ILE A 195 10.72 -7.37 27.54
N LEU A 196 11.80 -7.47 26.78
CA LEU A 196 13.15 -7.43 27.32
C LEU A 196 13.30 -6.03 27.95
N GLU A 197 13.35 -5.99 29.29
CA GLU A 197 13.81 -4.82 30.02
C GLU A 197 15.30 -4.60 29.68
N PHE A 198 15.61 -3.46 29.08
CA PHE A 198 16.98 -2.96 28.95
C PHE A 198 17.32 -2.01 30.08
#